data_f879a509be59634298ab117d14ffca1b
#
_entry.id   f879a509be59634298ab117d14ffca1b
#
_cell.length_a   1.000
_cell.length_b   1.000
_cell.length_c   1.000
_cell.angle_alpha   90.00
_cell.angle_beta   90.00
_cell.angle_gamma   90.00
#
_symmetry.space_group_name_H-M   'P 1'
#
loop_
_entity.id
_entity.type
_entity.pdbx_description
1 polymer ?
#
loop_
_entity_poly.entity_id
_entity_poly.type
_entity_poly.pdbx_seq_one_letter_code
_entity_poly.pdbx_strand_id
1 'polypeptide(L)'
;TTMYGGLLVLLSLGTVSAGSFNIDAVLATNLSSCKAAPSGTPLKIGYAADFSDLGGFADKPASQAALYFVELVNCAGGVDGSPIKLIIKNIEGNPEVTQRVGHELMAAGVSAMLGPPFPDFGEPLLQVTAGKVATLFVASTEPMLANSKALSYLVAFDDTAQATAAAKFALQQGWRTAVTFSAPGPYFGYNPKIFSKVFKAGGGSITADYNFVPIDDMDFSTQANKMASAGKAPDVVYSAMLSFQSAVLRGQLDAAGVKTNYLVTDAFEATGGYFTKGVEGFYHTTHSYPAEGSRVKILADGYQAAKGAPLENASFGGLAVDALAVIISAFQSSGSMDPKILGAAIANADGVEGATSNLSYSGANGAPSKPVFVHRVVDGAPTLAATIQ
;
A
#
# COMPACT_ATOMS: atom_id res chain seq x y z
N THR A 1 -15.31 -74.03 -9.91
CA THR A 1 -14.85 -72.88 -9.08
C THR A 1 -14.02 -71.97 -9.95
N THR A 2 -14.66 -70.97 -10.51
CA THR A 2 -14.01 -70.00 -11.42
C THR A 2 -13.72 -68.73 -10.62
N MET A 3 -12.46 -68.37 -10.46
CA MET A 3 -12.01 -67.11 -9.84
C MET A 3 -12.02 -66.02 -10.92
N TYR A 4 -12.81 -64.99 -10.69
CA TYR A 4 -12.76 -63.71 -11.43
C TYR A 4 -11.70 -62.80 -10.75
N GLY A 5 -10.58 -62.58 -11.49
CA GLY A 5 -9.63 -61.56 -11.11
C GLY A 5 -10.07 -60.18 -11.56
N GLY A 6 -10.46 -59.30 -10.63
CA GLY A 6 -10.77 -57.92 -10.90
C GLY A 6 -9.50 -57.10 -11.06
N LEU A 7 -9.27 -56.53 -12.25
CA LEU A 7 -8.20 -55.58 -12.53
C LEU A 7 -8.54 -54.22 -11.96
N LEU A 8 -7.87 -53.83 -10.85
CA LEU A 8 -7.98 -52.48 -10.29
C LEU A 8 -7.08 -51.55 -11.14
N VAL A 9 -7.72 -50.74 -11.98
CA VAL A 9 -7.01 -49.63 -12.67
C VAL A 9 -6.88 -48.47 -11.65
N LEU A 10 -5.71 -48.33 -11.10
CA LEU A 10 -5.31 -47.13 -10.34
C LEU A 10 -5.11 -45.96 -11.33
N LEU A 11 -6.12 -45.12 -11.47
CA LEU A 11 -5.97 -43.80 -12.07
C LEU A 11 -5.06 -42.96 -11.14
N SER A 12 -3.80 -42.80 -11.51
CA SER A 12 -2.92 -41.81 -10.91
C SER A 12 -3.46 -40.43 -11.31
N LEU A 13 -4.19 -39.77 -10.40
CA LEU A 13 -4.42 -38.34 -10.47
C LEU A 13 -3.04 -37.68 -10.34
N GLY A 14 -2.47 -37.34 -11.48
CA GLY A 14 -1.32 -36.46 -11.51
C GLY A 14 -1.70 -35.17 -10.84
N THR A 15 -1.08 -34.89 -9.70
CA THR A 15 -1.11 -33.54 -9.10
C THR A 15 -0.44 -32.61 -10.10
N VAL A 16 -1.27 -31.89 -10.87
CA VAL A 16 -0.80 -30.71 -11.59
C VAL A 16 -0.40 -29.75 -10.47
N SER A 17 0.89 -29.60 -10.22
CA SER A 17 1.42 -28.51 -9.42
C SER A 17 0.96 -27.24 -10.14
N ALA A 18 -0.04 -26.55 -9.58
CA ALA A 18 -0.40 -25.22 -10.02
C ALA A 18 0.89 -24.39 -9.95
N GLY A 19 1.37 -23.90 -11.08
CA GLY A 19 2.57 -23.07 -11.13
C GLY A 19 2.31 -21.85 -10.28
N SER A 20 3.19 -21.55 -9.32
CA SER A 20 3.10 -20.32 -8.54
C SER A 20 3.12 -19.13 -9.49
N PHE A 21 2.28 -18.11 -9.23
CA PHE A 21 2.26 -16.87 -10.00
C PHE A 21 3.67 -16.26 -10.03
N ASN A 22 4.17 -15.99 -11.23
CA ASN A 22 5.50 -15.42 -11.44
C ASN A 22 5.35 -13.98 -11.94
N ILE A 23 5.43 -13.02 -11.05
CA ILE A 23 5.31 -11.60 -11.36
C ILE A 23 6.43 -11.12 -12.29
N ASP A 24 7.66 -11.64 -12.16
CA ASP A 24 8.80 -11.22 -12.98
C ASP A 24 8.58 -11.62 -14.46
N ALA A 25 8.03 -12.81 -14.69
CA ALA A 25 7.66 -13.23 -16.04
C ALA A 25 6.56 -12.36 -16.65
N VAL A 26 5.60 -11.90 -15.83
CA VAL A 26 4.54 -10.98 -16.28
C VAL A 26 5.12 -9.61 -16.59
N LEU A 27 5.93 -9.04 -15.72
CA LEU A 27 6.57 -7.72 -15.92
C LEU A 27 7.51 -7.70 -17.14
N ALA A 28 8.10 -8.86 -17.50
CA ALA A 28 8.93 -9.00 -18.69
C ALA A 28 8.12 -9.21 -20.00
N THR A 29 6.77 -9.20 -19.94
CA THR A 29 5.92 -9.45 -21.11
C THR A 29 6.01 -8.30 -22.11
N ASN A 30 6.26 -8.63 -23.38
CA ASN A 30 6.27 -7.65 -24.46
C ASN A 30 4.87 -7.53 -25.10
N LEU A 31 4.22 -6.38 -24.92
CA LEU A 31 2.88 -6.11 -25.45
C LEU A 31 2.80 -6.12 -26.99
N SER A 32 3.92 -6.00 -27.71
CA SER A 32 3.93 -6.10 -29.17
C SER A 32 3.91 -7.55 -29.69
N SER A 33 4.05 -8.55 -28.81
CA SER A 33 4.11 -9.98 -29.17
C SER A 33 3.34 -10.85 -28.18
N CYS A 34 2.05 -10.57 -28.01
CA CYS A 34 1.20 -11.31 -27.10
C CYS A 34 0.99 -12.76 -27.55
N LYS A 35 0.84 -13.66 -26.57
CA LYS A 35 0.31 -15.00 -26.81
C LYS A 35 -1.12 -14.93 -27.33
N ALA A 36 -1.67 -16.08 -27.75
CA ALA A 36 -3.09 -16.15 -28.07
C ALA A 36 -3.94 -15.63 -26.90
N ALA A 37 -4.97 -14.86 -27.22
CA ALA A 37 -5.86 -14.29 -26.21
C ALA A 37 -6.45 -15.42 -25.34
N PRO A 38 -6.45 -15.26 -24.01
CA PRO A 38 -7.04 -16.25 -23.11
C PRO A 38 -8.55 -16.35 -23.36
N SER A 39 -9.07 -17.58 -23.43
CA SER A 39 -10.47 -17.87 -23.78
C SER A 39 -11.31 -18.42 -22.61
N GLY A 40 -10.71 -18.58 -21.44
CA GLY A 40 -11.42 -19.02 -20.22
C GLY A 40 -12.42 -18.00 -19.70
N THR A 41 -13.17 -18.39 -18.68
CA THR A 41 -14.06 -17.47 -17.95
C THR A 41 -13.24 -16.34 -17.33
N PRO A 42 -13.62 -15.05 -17.53
CA PRO A 42 -12.86 -13.95 -16.96
C PRO A 42 -12.88 -13.92 -15.43
N LEU A 43 -11.70 -13.79 -14.81
CA LEU A 43 -11.58 -13.41 -13.41
C LEU A 43 -11.92 -11.91 -13.30
N LYS A 44 -13.11 -11.60 -12.79
CA LYS A 44 -13.56 -10.22 -12.65
C LYS A 44 -13.09 -9.63 -11.33
N ILE A 45 -12.40 -8.51 -11.39
CA ILE A 45 -11.93 -7.75 -10.22
C ILE A 45 -12.54 -6.36 -10.30
N GLY A 46 -13.18 -5.90 -9.22
CA GLY A 46 -13.67 -4.54 -9.10
C GLY A 46 -12.61 -3.61 -8.54
N TYR A 47 -12.70 -2.32 -8.82
CA TYR A 47 -11.95 -1.28 -8.13
C TYR A 47 -12.84 -0.09 -7.86
N ALA A 48 -13.18 0.14 -6.59
CA ALA A 48 -13.83 1.34 -6.11
C ALA A 48 -12.74 2.40 -5.85
N ALA A 49 -12.39 3.16 -6.87
CA ALA A 49 -11.27 4.10 -6.87
C ALA A 49 -11.74 5.53 -6.63
N ASP A 50 -10.97 6.30 -5.87
CA ASP A 50 -11.22 7.74 -5.69
C ASP A 50 -10.37 8.56 -6.67
N PHE A 51 -11.04 9.24 -7.62
CA PHE A 51 -10.38 10.15 -8.55
C PHE A 51 -10.61 11.63 -8.21
N SER A 52 -11.18 11.91 -7.06
CA SER A 52 -11.31 13.27 -6.52
C SER A 52 -9.93 13.86 -6.13
N ASP A 53 -9.94 15.12 -5.73
CA ASP A 53 -8.72 15.76 -5.19
C ASP A 53 -8.29 15.19 -3.84
N LEU A 54 -9.18 14.43 -3.15
CA LEU A 54 -8.86 13.79 -1.87
C LEU A 54 -8.01 12.53 -2.06
N GLY A 55 -8.47 11.56 -2.84
CA GLY A 55 -7.81 10.26 -2.97
C GLY A 55 -7.08 10.04 -4.29
N GLY A 56 -7.25 10.95 -5.25
CA GLY A 56 -6.71 10.78 -6.60
C GLY A 56 -5.19 10.73 -6.68
N PHE A 57 -4.47 11.27 -5.69
CA PHE A 57 -3.01 11.15 -5.61
C PHE A 57 -2.53 9.69 -5.49
N ALA A 58 -3.34 8.83 -4.88
CA ALA A 58 -3.05 7.40 -4.73
C ALA A 58 -3.75 6.56 -5.81
N ASP A 59 -5.05 6.77 -6.01
CA ASP A 59 -5.86 5.87 -6.83
C ASP A 59 -5.70 6.10 -8.35
N LYS A 60 -5.31 7.31 -8.81
CA LYS A 60 -5.00 7.52 -10.23
C LYS A 60 -3.78 6.69 -10.67
N PRO A 61 -2.59 6.85 -10.05
CA PRO A 61 -1.44 6.01 -10.41
C PRO A 61 -1.67 4.52 -10.13
N ALA A 62 -2.39 4.16 -9.05
CA ALA A 62 -2.76 2.79 -8.76
C ALA A 62 -3.62 2.16 -9.87
N SER A 63 -4.65 2.89 -10.33
CA SER A 63 -5.53 2.45 -11.42
C SER A 63 -4.77 2.30 -12.75
N GLN A 64 -3.88 3.23 -13.06
CA GLN A 64 -3.05 3.19 -14.26
C GLN A 64 -2.13 1.97 -14.27
N ALA A 65 -1.44 1.72 -13.16
CA ALA A 65 -0.57 0.56 -13.02
C ALA A 65 -1.35 -0.77 -13.05
N ALA A 66 -2.52 -0.81 -12.39
CA ALA A 66 -3.39 -1.99 -12.39
C ALA A 66 -3.87 -2.34 -13.80
N LEU A 67 -4.32 -1.35 -14.58
CA LEU A 67 -4.74 -1.57 -15.97
C LEU A 67 -3.57 -2.08 -16.82
N TYR A 68 -2.41 -1.44 -16.71
CA TYR A 68 -1.21 -1.87 -17.44
C TYR A 68 -0.80 -3.30 -17.06
N PHE A 69 -0.81 -3.63 -15.76
CA PHE A 69 -0.47 -4.98 -15.30
C PHE A 69 -1.46 -6.03 -15.82
N VAL A 70 -2.76 -5.71 -15.84
CA VAL A 70 -3.79 -6.57 -16.43
C VAL A 70 -3.55 -6.79 -17.93
N GLU A 71 -3.13 -5.76 -18.67
CA GLU A 71 -2.73 -5.91 -20.08
C GLU A 71 -1.57 -6.90 -20.23
N LEU A 72 -0.54 -6.79 -19.36
CA LEU A 72 0.60 -7.72 -19.37
C LEU A 72 0.17 -9.16 -19.07
N VAL A 73 -0.63 -9.38 -18.03
CA VAL A 73 -1.15 -10.70 -17.66
C VAL A 73 -1.95 -11.31 -18.81
N ASN A 74 -2.85 -10.55 -19.39
CA ASN A 74 -3.69 -11.05 -20.50
C ASN A 74 -2.86 -11.30 -21.76
N CYS A 75 -1.86 -10.45 -22.04
CA CYS A 75 -0.90 -10.65 -23.14
C CYS A 75 -0.05 -11.90 -22.95
N ALA A 76 0.29 -12.24 -21.69
CA ALA A 76 0.99 -13.48 -21.35
C ALA A 76 0.13 -14.76 -21.44
N GLY A 77 -1.17 -14.64 -21.77
CA GLY A 77 -2.11 -15.75 -21.91
C GLY A 77 -3.11 -15.89 -20.74
N GLY A 78 -3.21 -14.86 -19.89
CA GLY A 78 -4.09 -14.85 -18.74
C GLY A 78 -3.57 -15.67 -17.56
N VAL A 79 -4.42 -15.91 -16.58
CA VAL A 79 -4.15 -16.76 -15.41
C VAL A 79 -4.82 -18.12 -15.66
N ASP A 80 -4.01 -19.15 -15.85
CA ASP A 80 -4.48 -20.50 -16.20
C ASP A 80 -5.49 -20.49 -17.37
N GLY A 81 -5.21 -19.65 -18.40
CA GLY A 81 -6.07 -19.48 -19.58
C GLY A 81 -7.30 -18.59 -19.36
N SER A 82 -7.52 -18.06 -18.16
CA SER A 82 -8.60 -17.11 -17.83
C SER A 82 -8.08 -15.68 -17.95
N PRO A 83 -8.76 -14.79 -18.69
CA PRO A 83 -8.39 -13.37 -18.73
C PRO A 83 -8.78 -12.69 -17.41
N ILE A 84 -8.04 -11.65 -17.03
CA ILE A 84 -8.47 -10.74 -15.97
C ILE A 84 -9.32 -9.63 -16.60
N LYS A 85 -10.48 -9.35 -15.98
CA LYS A 85 -11.31 -8.19 -16.30
C LYS A 85 -11.38 -7.26 -15.10
N LEU A 86 -10.62 -6.16 -15.14
CA LEU A 86 -10.68 -5.11 -14.14
C LEU A 86 -11.82 -4.13 -14.47
N ILE A 87 -12.67 -3.85 -13.48
CA ILE A 87 -13.82 -2.94 -13.58
C ILE A 87 -13.61 -1.82 -12.58
N ILE A 88 -13.20 -0.65 -13.06
CA ILE A 88 -12.92 0.52 -12.21
C ILE A 88 -14.13 1.44 -12.19
N LYS A 89 -14.51 1.93 -11.01
CA LYS A 89 -15.56 2.91 -10.82
C LYS A 89 -15.10 4.00 -9.86
N ASN A 90 -15.37 5.27 -10.22
CA ASN A 90 -15.03 6.42 -9.41
C ASN A 90 -16.03 6.57 -8.26
N ILE A 91 -15.53 6.71 -7.03
CA ILE A 91 -16.34 6.98 -5.83
C ILE A 91 -16.52 8.46 -5.53
N GLU A 92 -15.84 9.33 -6.30
CA GLU A 92 -16.00 10.80 -6.29
C GLU A 92 -15.70 11.45 -4.92
N GLY A 93 -14.87 10.81 -4.07
CA GLY A 93 -14.61 11.27 -2.71
C GLY A 93 -15.87 11.34 -1.84
N ASN A 94 -16.85 10.46 -2.08
CA ASN A 94 -18.16 10.53 -1.45
C ASN A 94 -18.57 9.16 -0.86
N PRO A 95 -18.87 9.08 0.45
CA PRO A 95 -19.25 7.83 1.12
C PRO A 95 -20.50 7.15 0.56
N GLU A 96 -21.54 7.91 0.16
CA GLU A 96 -22.77 7.36 -0.40
C GLU A 96 -22.54 6.82 -1.82
N VAL A 97 -21.74 7.51 -2.62
CA VAL A 97 -21.30 7.04 -3.93
C VAL A 97 -20.47 5.76 -3.78
N THR A 98 -19.64 5.68 -2.75
CA THR A 98 -18.83 4.49 -2.46
C THR A 98 -19.70 3.26 -2.21
N GLN A 99 -20.76 3.39 -1.41
CA GLN A 99 -21.71 2.27 -1.20
C GLN A 99 -22.41 1.87 -2.50
N ARG A 100 -22.88 2.85 -3.29
CA ARG A 100 -23.50 2.59 -4.59
C ARG A 100 -22.55 1.85 -5.53
N VAL A 101 -21.30 2.31 -5.63
CA VAL A 101 -20.25 1.66 -6.44
C VAL A 101 -19.98 0.25 -5.96
N GLY A 102 -19.93 0.02 -4.64
CA GLY A 102 -19.81 -1.31 -4.07
C GLY A 102 -20.92 -2.25 -4.53
N HIS A 103 -22.18 -1.81 -4.48
CA HIS A 103 -23.33 -2.58 -4.98
C HIS A 103 -23.25 -2.86 -6.49
N GLU A 104 -22.86 -1.87 -7.29
CA GLU A 104 -22.72 -2.02 -8.74
C GLU A 104 -21.63 -3.02 -9.13
N LEU A 105 -20.48 -2.98 -8.45
CA LEU A 105 -19.39 -3.92 -8.67
C LEU A 105 -19.78 -5.35 -8.27
N MET A 106 -20.48 -5.52 -7.13
CA MET A 106 -21.00 -6.82 -6.73
C MET A 106 -22.03 -7.35 -7.74
N ALA A 107 -22.94 -6.50 -8.24
CA ALA A 107 -23.91 -6.86 -9.26
C ALA A 107 -23.25 -7.25 -10.60
N ALA A 108 -22.07 -6.69 -10.91
CA ALA A 108 -21.25 -7.10 -12.06
C ALA A 108 -20.59 -8.48 -11.89
N GLY A 109 -20.70 -9.10 -10.69
CA GLY A 109 -20.21 -10.44 -10.40
C GLY A 109 -18.68 -10.47 -10.24
N VAL A 110 -18.10 -9.50 -9.52
CA VAL A 110 -16.67 -9.50 -9.21
C VAL A 110 -16.31 -10.58 -8.20
N SER A 111 -15.16 -11.20 -8.36
CA SER A 111 -14.62 -12.23 -7.46
C SER A 111 -13.83 -11.64 -6.30
N ALA A 112 -13.24 -10.47 -6.51
CA ALA A 112 -12.55 -9.67 -5.50
C ALA A 112 -12.69 -8.19 -5.84
N MET A 113 -12.36 -7.32 -4.88
CA MET A 113 -12.50 -5.88 -5.02
C MET A 113 -11.26 -5.16 -4.48
N LEU A 114 -10.78 -4.16 -5.18
CA LEU A 114 -9.82 -3.17 -4.69
C LEU A 114 -10.60 -2.00 -4.07
N GLY A 115 -10.12 -1.51 -2.95
CA GLY A 115 -10.75 -0.45 -2.17
C GLY A 115 -9.98 0.86 -2.18
N PRO A 116 -10.66 1.97 -1.78
CA PRO A 116 -10.12 3.33 -1.79
C PRO A 116 -9.06 3.58 -0.70
N PRO A 117 -8.34 4.73 -0.78
CA PRO A 117 -7.16 4.96 0.08
C PRO A 117 -7.48 5.36 1.52
N PHE A 118 -8.71 5.84 1.82
CA PHE A 118 -9.04 6.36 3.14
C PHE A 118 -10.16 5.58 3.84
N PRO A 119 -10.13 5.49 5.19
CA PRO A 119 -11.17 4.81 5.97
C PRO A 119 -12.55 5.46 5.79
N ASP A 120 -12.63 6.78 5.59
CA ASP A 120 -13.88 7.51 5.34
C ASP A 120 -14.68 6.97 4.15
N PHE A 121 -14.02 6.33 3.21
CA PHE A 121 -14.60 5.64 2.05
C PHE A 121 -14.52 4.12 2.19
N GLY A 122 -13.48 3.62 2.85
CA GLY A 122 -13.28 2.19 3.09
C GLY A 122 -14.39 1.58 3.96
N GLU A 123 -14.78 2.23 5.06
CA GLU A 123 -15.87 1.78 5.91
C GLU A 123 -17.23 1.71 5.18
N PRO A 124 -17.67 2.74 4.42
CA PRO A 124 -18.85 2.64 3.58
C PRO A 124 -18.80 1.50 2.57
N LEU A 125 -17.64 1.24 1.96
CA LEU A 125 -17.48 0.09 1.05
C LEU A 125 -17.67 -1.24 1.80
N LEU A 126 -17.09 -1.37 3.00
CA LEU A 126 -17.21 -2.59 3.81
C LEU A 126 -18.65 -2.85 4.29
N GLN A 127 -19.49 -1.83 4.47
CA GLN A 127 -20.92 -2.04 4.77
C GLN A 127 -21.62 -2.85 3.67
N VAL A 128 -21.10 -2.79 2.45
CA VAL A 128 -21.63 -3.54 1.28
C VAL A 128 -20.93 -4.88 1.11
N THR A 129 -19.59 -4.92 1.24
CA THR A 129 -18.73 -6.04 0.78
C THR A 129 -18.36 -7.03 1.88
N ALA A 130 -18.35 -6.62 3.15
CA ALA A 130 -17.86 -7.43 4.27
C ALA A 130 -18.50 -8.83 4.32
N GLY A 131 -17.66 -9.87 4.40
CA GLY A 131 -18.04 -11.27 4.44
C GLY A 131 -18.69 -11.82 3.15
N LYS A 132 -18.75 -11.02 2.07
CA LYS A 132 -19.33 -11.39 0.79
C LYS A 132 -18.29 -11.48 -0.32
N VAL A 133 -17.40 -10.51 -0.41
CA VAL A 133 -16.32 -10.45 -1.40
C VAL A 133 -15.07 -9.89 -0.74
N ALA A 134 -13.90 -10.47 -1.06
CA ALA A 134 -12.63 -9.97 -0.55
C ALA A 134 -12.38 -8.55 -1.05
N THR A 135 -12.17 -7.61 -0.12
CA THR A 135 -11.86 -6.22 -0.40
C THR A 135 -10.43 -5.93 0.06
N LEU A 136 -9.56 -5.55 -0.89
CA LEU A 136 -8.15 -5.22 -0.66
C LEU A 136 -7.97 -3.71 -0.80
N PHE A 137 -7.70 -3.02 0.31
CA PHE A 137 -7.44 -1.59 0.32
C PHE A 137 -6.02 -1.32 -0.17
N VAL A 138 -5.91 -0.68 -1.33
CA VAL A 138 -4.62 -0.56 -2.04
C VAL A 138 -3.64 0.32 -1.26
N ALA A 139 -4.05 1.54 -0.94
CA ALA A 139 -3.17 2.54 -0.33
C ALA A 139 -3.52 2.87 1.13
N SER A 140 -4.62 2.36 1.67
CA SER A 140 -4.96 2.60 3.07
C SER A 140 -4.04 1.83 4.01
N THR A 141 -3.58 2.52 5.05
CA THR A 141 -2.75 1.97 6.13
C THR A 141 -3.52 1.83 7.45
N GLU A 142 -4.80 2.17 7.47
CA GLU A 142 -5.65 2.20 8.66
C GLU A 142 -5.93 0.79 9.20
N PRO A 143 -5.44 0.43 10.41
CA PRO A 143 -5.59 -0.92 10.95
C PRO A 143 -7.04 -1.36 11.14
N MET A 144 -7.98 -0.43 11.32
CA MET A 144 -9.41 -0.75 11.50
C MET A 144 -10.04 -1.39 10.26
N LEU A 145 -9.49 -1.13 9.07
CA LEU A 145 -9.94 -1.75 7.82
C LEU A 145 -9.47 -3.21 7.68
N ALA A 146 -8.47 -3.63 8.46
CA ALA A 146 -7.94 -5.00 8.41
C ALA A 146 -8.81 -5.95 9.25
N ASN A 147 -9.52 -6.87 8.59
CA ASN A 147 -10.32 -7.90 9.25
C ASN A 147 -10.52 -9.11 8.32
N SER A 148 -9.64 -10.10 8.41
CA SER A 148 -9.69 -11.29 7.56
C SER A 148 -10.99 -12.08 7.67
N LYS A 149 -11.66 -12.07 8.84
CA LYS A 149 -12.98 -12.71 9.04
C LYS A 149 -14.10 -12.00 8.26
N ALA A 150 -13.95 -10.72 8.02
CA ALA A 150 -14.84 -9.92 7.18
C ALA A 150 -14.40 -9.88 5.71
N LEU A 151 -13.36 -10.63 5.32
CA LEU A 151 -12.72 -10.61 4.01
C LEU A 151 -12.19 -9.22 3.63
N SER A 152 -11.67 -8.50 4.61
CA SER A 152 -11.12 -7.15 4.45
C SER A 152 -9.62 -7.16 4.70
N TYR A 153 -8.84 -6.64 3.76
CA TYR A 153 -7.38 -6.74 3.73
C TYR A 153 -6.76 -5.39 3.38
N LEU A 154 -5.64 -5.06 4.02
CA LEU A 154 -4.74 -4.02 3.55
C LEU A 154 -3.74 -4.63 2.55
N VAL A 155 -3.25 -3.82 1.62
CA VAL A 155 -2.13 -4.18 0.73
C VAL A 155 -0.86 -3.46 1.17
N ALA A 156 -1.01 -2.25 1.66
CA ALA A 156 0.03 -1.52 2.36
C ALA A 156 0.35 -2.16 3.73
N PHE A 157 1.48 -1.79 4.34
CA PHE A 157 1.67 -2.00 5.77
C PHE A 157 0.61 -1.22 6.57
N ASP A 158 0.32 -1.60 7.80
CA ASP A 158 -0.56 -0.80 8.64
C ASP A 158 0.20 0.32 9.39
N ASP A 159 -0.54 1.29 9.94
CA ASP A 159 0.03 2.41 10.70
C ASP A 159 0.80 1.97 11.95
N THR A 160 0.50 0.79 12.51
CA THR A 160 1.26 0.23 13.63
C THR A 160 2.66 -0.17 13.16
N ALA A 161 2.74 -0.86 12.04
CA ALA A 161 4.02 -1.27 11.44
C ALA A 161 4.82 -0.05 11.00
N GLN A 162 4.17 0.93 10.35
CA GLN A 162 4.78 2.16 9.89
C GLN A 162 5.43 2.96 11.04
N ALA A 163 4.65 3.28 12.06
CA ALA A 163 5.13 4.06 13.21
C ALA A 163 6.16 3.30 14.05
N THR A 164 6.04 1.95 14.14
CA THR A 164 7.05 1.10 14.78
C THR A 164 8.36 1.14 14.01
N ALA A 165 8.32 1.04 12.68
CA ALA A 165 9.49 1.12 11.82
C ALA A 165 10.17 2.49 11.93
N ALA A 166 9.39 3.58 11.91
CA ALA A 166 9.90 4.93 12.11
C ALA A 166 10.64 5.08 13.46
N ALA A 167 10.07 4.56 14.54
CA ALA A 167 10.71 4.61 15.86
C ALA A 167 12.00 3.76 15.93
N LYS A 168 11.97 2.55 15.36
CA LYS A 168 13.18 1.70 15.26
C LYS A 168 14.27 2.40 14.46
N PHE A 169 13.92 2.98 13.32
CA PHE A 169 14.85 3.74 12.48
C PHE A 169 15.47 4.91 13.26
N ALA A 170 14.66 5.72 13.94
CA ALA A 170 15.14 6.84 14.74
C ALA A 170 16.17 6.39 15.81
N LEU A 171 15.89 5.28 16.51
CA LEU A 171 16.80 4.70 17.49
C LEU A 171 18.10 4.16 16.85
N GLN A 172 18.01 3.56 15.65
CA GLN A 172 19.18 3.09 14.88
C GLN A 172 20.07 4.25 14.43
N GLN A 173 19.49 5.43 14.15
CA GLN A 173 20.26 6.66 13.85
C GLN A 173 20.96 7.23 15.10
N GLY A 174 20.76 6.64 16.28
CA GLY A 174 21.29 7.15 17.53
C GLY A 174 20.47 8.30 18.14
N TRP A 175 19.30 8.62 17.57
CA TRP A 175 18.42 9.65 18.12
C TRP A 175 17.79 9.18 19.42
N ARG A 176 17.77 10.05 20.42
CA ARG A 176 17.29 9.74 21.77
C ARG A 176 16.24 10.72 22.28
N THR A 177 16.08 11.87 21.61
CA THR A 177 15.07 12.88 21.96
C THR A 177 14.21 13.19 20.73
N ALA A 178 12.90 13.19 20.90
CA ALA A 178 11.98 13.52 19.85
C ALA A 178 10.90 14.50 20.31
N VAL A 179 10.45 15.33 19.37
CA VAL A 179 9.20 16.08 19.44
C VAL A 179 8.24 15.46 18.45
N THR A 180 6.97 15.29 18.87
CA THR A 180 5.91 14.81 17.99
C THR A 180 4.91 15.91 17.69
N PHE A 181 4.29 15.82 16.49
CA PHE A 181 3.13 16.63 16.13
C PHE A 181 1.98 15.69 15.84
N SER A 182 0.85 15.90 16.49
CA SER A 182 -0.34 15.06 16.39
C SER A 182 -1.60 15.87 16.11
N ALA A 183 -2.60 15.23 15.52
CA ALA A 183 -3.93 15.79 15.33
C ALA A 183 -4.99 14.75 15.68
N PRO A 184 -6.23 15.16 15.97
CA PRO A 184 -7.32 14.21 16.12
C PRO A 184 -7.52 13.36 14.85
N GLY A 185 -7.99 12.13 15.06
CA GLY A 185 -8.28 11.19 13.97
C GLY A 185 -7.36 9.98 13.93
N PRO A 186 -7.73 8.98 13.16
CA PRO A 186 -7.06 7.68 13.17
C PRO A 186 -5.60 7.77 12.69
N TYR A 187 -5.32 8.45 11.57
CA TYR A 187 -3.98 8.50 10.99
C TYR A 187 -3.05 9.49 11.72
N PHE A 188 -3.48 10.76 11.83
CA PHE A 188 -2.65 11.87 12.33
C PHE A 188 -2.37 11.81 13.84
N GLY A 189 -3.24 11.16 14.59
CA GLY A 189 -3.04 10.94 16.04
C GLY A 189 -2.44 9.56 16.36
N TYR A 190 -2.76 8.55 15.56
CA TYR A 190 -2.34 7.18 15.83
C TYR A 190 -0.84 6.98 15.58
N ASN A 191 -0.32 7.45 14.46
CA ASN A 191 1.10 7.33 14.10
C ASN A 191 2.03 7.94 15.16
N PRO A 192 1.87 9.21 15.60
CA PRO A 192 2.71 9.79 16.65
C PRO A 192 2.57 9.07 18.00
N LYS A 193 1.39 8.55 18.34
CA LYS A 193 1.16 7.78 19.55
C LYS A 193 1.95 6.46 19.56
N ILE A 194 1.90 5.69 18.47
CA ILE A 194 2.63 4.42 18.35
C ILE A 194 4.13 4.69 18.30
N PHE A 195 4.58 5.65 17.49
CA PHE A 195 5.98 6.08 17.46
C PHE A 195 6.49 6.38 18.88
N SER A 196 5.78 7.24 19.63
CA SER A 196 6.14 7.65 20.98
C SER A 196 6.24 6.45 21.93
N LYS A 197 5.32 5.50 21.82
CA LYS A 197 5.32 4.27 22.65
C LYS A 197 6.58 3.44 22.37
N VAL A 198 6.87 3.17 21.10
CA VAL A 198 7.99 2.31 20.69
C VAL A 198 9.33 3.02 20.94
N PHE A 199 9.42 4.32 20.62
CA PHE A 199 10.62 5.12 20.84
C PHE A 199 11.01 5.17 22.32
N LYS A 200 10.04 5.40 23.24
CA LYS A 200 10.28 5.35 24.69
C LYS A 200 10.70 3.97 25.16
N ALA A 201 10.05 2.91 24.67
CA ALA A 201 10.41 1.54 25.04
C ALA A 201 11.85 1.19 24.60
N GLY A 202 12.36 1.80 23.53
CA GLY A 202 13.73 1.66 23.04
C GLY A 202 14.75 2.62 23.69
N GLY A 203 14.38 3.32 24.75
CA GLY A 203 15.29 4.22 25.52
C GLY A 203 15.32 5.65 24.99
N GLY A 204 14.42 6.04 24.10
CA GLY A 204 14.22 7.42 23.69
C GLY A 204 13.29 8.19 24.64
N SER A 205 13.21 9.50 24.47
CA SER A 205 12.29 10.37 25.20
C SER A 205 11.54 11.32 24.28
N ILE A 206 10.26 11.51 24.51
CA ILE A 206 9.46 12.53 23.86
C ILE A 206 9.49 13.78 24.73
N THR A 207 10.10 14.85 24.23
CA THR A 207 10.30 16.10 24.96
C THR A 207 9.12 17.05 24.86
N ALA A 208 8.35 16.95 23.80
CA ALA A 208 7.05 17.64 23.64
C ALA A 208 6.19 16.91 22.61
N ASP A 209 4.87 17.10 22.74
CA ASP A 209 3.88 16.73 21.75
C ASP A 209 3.02 17.97 21.47
N TYR A 210 2.98 18.41 20.20
CA TYR A 210 2.24 19.58 19.76
C TYR A 210 1.09 19.16 18.87
N ASN A 211 -0.04 19.89 18.98
CA ASN A 211 -1.17 19.69 18.09
C ASN A 211 -1.02 20.54 16.83
N PHE A 212 -1.63 20.05 15.73
CA PHE A 212 -1.81 20.77 14.49
C PHE A 212 -3.15 20.43 13.86
N VAL A 213 -3.59 21.24 12.90
CA VAL A 213 -4.76 20.96 12.07
C VAL A 213 -4.27 20.50 10.70
N PRO A 214 -4.53 19.24 10.30
CA PRO A 214 -4.12 18.73 8.99
C PRO A 214 -4.67 19.61 7.86
N ILE A 215 -3.85 19.87 6.86
CA ILE A 215 -4.13 20.69 5.67
C ILE A 215 -4.17 22.21 5.99
N ASP A 216 -4.82 22.63 7.07
CA ASP A 216 -5.13 24.04 7.34
C ASP A 216 -3.99 24.81 8.02
N ASP A 217 -3.26 24.15 8.96
CA ASP A 217 -2.20 24.84 9.69
C ASP A 217 -0.98 25.12 8.80
N MET A 218 -0.66 26.42 8.68
CA MET A 218 0.51 26.93 7.96
C MET A 218 1.37 27.86 8.84
N ASP A 219 1.11 27.89 10.15
CA ASP A 219 1.91 28.66 11.12
C ASP A 219 2.21 27.84 12.37
N PHE A 220 3.47 27.46 12.52
CA PHE A 220 4.05 26.73 13.63
C PHE A 220 5.04 27.59 14.45
N SER A 221 5.02 28.91 14.28
CA SER A 221 5.96 29.84 14.93
C SER A 221 5.93 29.75 16.45
N THR A 222 4.73 29.54 17.02
CA THR A 222 4.57 29.33 18.47
C THR A 222 5.30 28.09 18.95
N GLN A 223 5.17 26.97 18.24
CA GLN A 223 5.83 25.70 18.57
C GLN A 223 7.34 25.83 18.34
N ALA A 224 7.76 26.47 17.25
CA ALA A 224 9.17 26.73 16.94
C ALA A 224 9.86 27.56 18.05
N ASN A 225 9.22 28.64 18.52
CA ASN A 225 9.72 29.47 19.61
C ASN A 225 9.80 28.71 20.95
N LYS A 226 8.81 27.84 21.24
CA LYS A 226 8.86 26.97 22.43
C LYS A 226 10.04 25.99 22.36
N MET A 227 10.27 25.38 21.19
CA MET A 227 11.39 24.48 20.98
C MET A 227 12.74 25.21 21.09
N ALA A 228 12.86 26.40 20.53
CA ALA A 228 14.05 27.25 20.67
C ALA A 228 14.36 27.61 22.13
N SER A 229 13.31 27.91 22.93
CA SER A 229 13.43 28.26 24.34
C SER A 229 13.73 27.07 25.27
N ALA A 230 13.59 25.84 24.78
CA ALA A 230 13.86 24.62 25.58
C ALA A 230 15.36 24.37 25.82
N GLY A 231 16.24 25.15 25.27
CA GLY A 231 17.70 25.11 25.46
C GLY A 231 18.44 24.02 24.70
N LYS A 232 17.77 22.90 24.36
CA LYS A 232 18.33 21.81 23.54
C LYS A 232 17.31 21.39 22.49
N ALA A 233 17.71 21.45 21.23
CA ALA A 233 16.88 20.93 20.14
C ALA A 233 16.69 19.40 20.26
N PRO A 234 15.52 18.86 19.89
CA PRO A 234 15.33 17.42 19.79
C PRO A 234 16.20 16.83 18.68
N ASP A 235 16.58 15.57 18.80
CA ASP A 235 17.32 14.89 17.72
C ASP A 235 16.45 14.72 16.48
N VAL A 236 15.12 14.56 16.66
CA VAL A 236 14.17 14.37 15.57
C VAL A 236 12.81 14.99 15.87
N VAL A 237 12.16 15.54 14.84
CA VAL A 237 10.73 15.82 14.82
C VAL A 237 10.05 14.69 14.04
N TYR A 238 9.02 14.07 14.64
CA TYR A 238 8.18 13.06 14.00
C TYR A 238 6.74 13.55 13.86
N SER A 239 6.18 13.40 12.67
CA SER A 239 4.79 13.78 12.39
C SER A 239 4.22 12.98 11.23
N ALA A 240 2.87 12.96 11.14
CA ALA A 240 2.14 12.49 9.98
C ALA A 240 1.74 13.64 9.03
N MET A 241 2.35 14.80 9.15
CA MET A 241 2.08 15.99 8.31
C MET A 241 2.34 15.71 6.84
N LEU A 242 1.57 16.37 6.00
CA LEU A 242 1.79 16.44 4.56
C LEU A 242 3.10 17.18 4.24
N SER A 243 3.67 16.95 3.07
CA SER A 243 4.99 17.50 2.71
C SER A 243 5.06 19.03 2.81
N PHE A 244 4.02 19.75 2.35
CA PHE A 244 3.99 21.20 2.39
C PHE A 244 3.92 21.76 3.82
N GLN A 245 3.14 21.14 4.73
CA GLN A 245 3.07 21.54 6.13
C GLN A 245 4.42 21.27 6.84
N SER A 246 5.02 20.11 6.58
CA SER A 246 6.33 19.75 7.12
C SER A 246 7.43 20.73 6.66
N ALA A 247 7.37 21.19 5.42
CA ALA A 247 8.30 22.19 4.88
C ALA A 247 8.14 23.56 5.57
N VAL A 248 6.89 23.99 5.83
CA VAL A 248 6.61 25.24 6.58
C VAL A 248 7.12 25.13 8.01
N LEU A 249 6.82 24.03 8.71
CA LEU A 249 7.35 23.75 10.05
C LEU A 249 8.86 23.85 10.09
N ARG A 250 9.56 23.21 9.14
CA ARG A 250 11.01 23.29 9.03
C ARG A 250 11.50 24.72 8.86
N GLY A 251 10.92 25.48 7.93
CA GLY A 251 11.33 26.86 7.68
C GLY A 251 11.20 27.72 8.95
N GLN A 252 10.17 27.53 9.74
CA GLN A 252 9.96 28.27 10.98
C GLN A 252 10.89 27.79 12.11
N LEU A 253 11.19 26.50 12.21
CA LEU A 253 12.20 25.97 13.13
C LEU A 253 13.60 26.47 12.78
N ASP A 254 13.95 26.48 11.50
CA ASP A 254 15.23 27.03 11.04
C ASP A 254 15.36 28.52 11.35
N ALA A 255 14.29 29.31 11.16
CA ALA A 255 14.24 30.74 11.51
C ALA A 255 14.36 30.99 13.02
N ALA A 256 13.84 30.08 13.85
CA ALA A 256 13.97 30.09 15.30
C ALA A 256 15.33 29.53 15.81
N GLY A 257 16.23 29.10 14.90
CA GLY A 257 17.55 28.55 15.23
C GLY A 257 17.54 27.10 15.70
N VAL A 258 16.42 26.37 15.57
CA VAL A 258 16.30 24.97 15.96
C VAL A 258 16.76 24.08 14.82
N LYS A 259 17.86 23.34 15.03
CA LYS A 259 18.38 22.35 14.10
C LYS A 259 18.02 20.96 14.59
N THR A 260 17.29 20.22 13.76
CA THR A 260 16.76 18.89 14.08
C THR A 260 16.62 18.06 12.80
N ASN A 261 16.50 16.73 12.94
CA ASN A 261 16.12 15.87 11.83
C ASN A 261 14.58 15.82 11.71
N TYR A 262 14.10 15.50 10.52
CA TYR A 262 12.69 15.35 10.23
C TYR A 262 12.41 13.94 9.77
N LEU A 263 11.48 13.25 10.43
CA LEU A 263 10.99 11.94 10.06
C LEU A 263 9.47 12.00 9.96
N VAL A 264 8.93 11.74 8.79
CA VAL A 264 7.50 11.82 8.51
C VAL A 264 6.97 10.50 7.97
N THR A 265 5.67 10.38 7.87
CA THR A 265 4.98 9.19 7.37
C THR A 265 4.91 9.16 5.84
N ASP A 266 4.26 8.13 5.26
CA ASP A 266 3.98 8.00 3.83
C ASP A 266 3.05 9.10 3.27
N ALA A 267 2.29 9.79 4.14
CA ALA A 267 1.55 11.00 3.77
C ALA A 267 2.43 12.08 3.12
N PHE A 268 3.75 12.03 3.32
CA PHE A 268 4.72 12.88 2.62
C PHE A 268 4.57 12.81 1.10
N GLU A 269 4.29 11.63 0.55
CA GLU A 269 4.14 11.43 -0.90
C GLU A 269 2.78 11.92 -1.45
N ALA A 270 1.80 12.16 -0.59
CA ALA A 270 0.44 12.52 -1.00
C ALA A 270 0.34 13.88 -1.70
N THR A 271 1.22 14.83 -1.34
CA THR A 271 1.11 16.23 -1.76
C THR A 271 2.44 16.79 -2.24
N GLY A 272 2.88 16.36 -3.40
CA GLY A 272 4.11 16.86 -4.02
C GLY A 272 5.40 16.23 -3.50
N GLY A 273 5.42 15.63 -2.30
CA GLY A 273 6.53 14.85 -1.80
C GLY A 273 7.90 15.48 -2.03
N TYR A 274 8.70 14.82 -2.85
CA TYR A 274 10.07 15.24 -3.20
C TYR A 274 10.16 16.57 -3.95
N PHE A 275 9.10 17.00 -4.63
CA PHE A 275 9.06 18.28 -5.36
C PHE A 275 8.70 19.47 -4.45
N THR A 276 8.36 19.23 -3.19
CA THR A 276 8.07 20.28 -2.22
C THR A 276 9.36 21.01 -1.84
N LYS A 277 9.39 22.33 -1.98
CA LYS A 277 10.55 23.13 -1.54
C LYS A 277 10.70 23.05 -0.01
N GLY A 278 11.94 22.90 0.46
CA GLY A 278 12.26 22.91 1.88
C GLY A 278 12.28 21.53 2.54
N VAL A 279 12.10 20.43 1.80
CA VAL A 279 12.11 19.05 2.35
C VAL A 279 13.46 18.35 2.17
N GLU A 280 14.48 19.01 1.66
CA GLU A 280 15.80 18.42 1.52
C GLU A 280 16.33 17.86 2.84
N GLY A 281 16.81 16.62 2.84
CA GLY A 281 17.27 15.90 4.02
C GLY A 281 16.19 15.26 4.90
N PHE A 282 14.90 15.40 4.55
CA PHE A 282 13.81 14.72 5.28
C PHE A 282 13.90 13.22 5.10
N TYR A 283 13.52 12.52 6.17
CA TYR A 283 13.26 11.08 6.12
C TYR A 283 11.74 10.86 6.13
N HIS A 284 11.28 9.86 5.38
CA HIS A 284 9.89 9.43 5.44
C HIS A 284 9.77 7.92 5.25
N THR A 285 8.74 7.34 5.85
CA THR A 285 8.39 5.95 5.59
C THR A 285 7.62 5.84 4.27
N THR A 286 7.79 4.72 3.56
CA THR A 286 7.13 4.48 2.28
C THR A 286 7.02 2.98 1.97
N HIS A 287 6.30 2.64 0.89
CA HIS A 287 5.92 1.27 0.54
C HIS A 287 6.93 0.54 -0.33
N SER A 288 7.83 1.26 -1.01
CA SER A 288 8.80 0.67 -1.94
C SER A 288 10.00 1.58 -2.14
N TYR A 289 11.07 1.03 -2.72
CA TYR A 289 12.19 1.82 -3.23
C TYR A 289 12.47 1.43 -4.69
N PRO A 290 12.41 2.38 -5.64
CA PRO A 290 12.60 2.10 -7.07
C PRO A 290 14.10 1.98 -7.44
N ALA A 291 14.82 1.06 -6.78
CA ALA A 291 16.19 0.73 -7.14
C ALA A 291 16.28 0.14 -8.55
N GLU A 292 17.44 0.28 -9.18
CA GLU A 292 17.70 -0.38 -10.46
C GLU A 292 17.47 -1.88 -10.36
N GLY A 293 16.69 -2.44 -11.28
CA GLY A 293 16.30 -3.85 -11.28
C GLY A 293 15.21 -4.24 -10.28
N SER A 294 14.70 -3.33 -9.45
CA SER A 294 13.54 -3.62 -8.60
C SER A 294 12.26 -3.74 -9.44
N ARG A 295 11.32 -4.59 -8.98
CA ARG A 295 10.05 -4.81 -9.69
C ARG A 295 9.23 -3.53 -9.84
N VAL A 296 9.22 -2.66 -8.83
CA VAL A 296 8.53 -1.37 -8.91
C VAL A 296 9.15 -0.45 -9.96
N LYS A 297 10.48 -0.47 -10.14
CA LYS A 297 11.13 0.28 -11.19
C LYS A 297 10.86 -0.31 -12.57
N ILE A 298 10.93 -1.65 -12.71
CA ILE A 298 10.59 -2.35 -13.97
C ILE A 298 9.16 -2.06 -14.37
N LEU A 299 8.21 -2.05 -13.40
CA LEU A 299 6.82 -1.66 -13.63
C LEU A 299 6.70 -0.24 -14.15
N ALA A 300 7.36 0.72 -13.48
CA ALA A 300 7.30 2.14 -13.85
C ALA A 300 7.92 2.41 -15.22
N ASP A 301 9.09 1.84 -15.51
CA ASP A 301 9.77 1.98 -16.79
C ASP A 301 8.97 1.33 -17.93
N GLY A 302 8.43 0.13 -17.70
CA GLY A 302 7.57 -0.56 -18.65
C GLY A 302 6.27 0.19 -18.93
N TYR A 303 5.65 0.77 -17.89
CA TYR A 303 4.49 1.64 -18.05
C TYR A 303 4.81 2.86 -18.91
N GLN A 304 5.92 3.56 -18.59
CA GLN A 304 6.34 4.73 -19.35
C GLN A 304 6.63 4.38 -20.82
N ALA A 305 7.30 3.27 -21.08
CA ALA A 305 7.57 2.80 -22.44
C ALA A 305 6.29 2.46 -23.21
N ALA A 306 5.29 1.86 -22.55
CA ALA A 306 4.05 1.44 -23.18
C ALA A 306 3.04 2.58 -23.35
N LYS A 307 2.98 3.53 -22.41
CA LYS A 307 1.95 4.59 -22.37
C LYS A 307 2.48 5.98 -22.79
N GLY A 308 3.80 6.16 -22.95
CA GLY A 308 4.41 7.43 -23.36
C GLY A 308 4.44 8.51 -22.27
N ALA A 309 4.05 8.19 -21.04
CA ALA A 309 4.06 9.08 -19.89
C ALA A 309 4.53 8.34 -18.64
N PRO A 310 5.22 9.00 -17.68
CA PRO A 310 5.65 8.36 -16.46
C PRO A 310 4.47 7.96 -15.58
N LEU A 311 4.63 6.91 -14.79
CA LEU A 311 3.74 6.59 -13.70
C LEU A 311 4.01 7.58 -12.54
N GLU A 312 3.04 8.45 -12.25
CA GLU A 312 3.25 9.61 -11.35
C GLU A 312 3.71 9.21 -9.94
N ASN A 313 3.21 8.10 -9.42
CA ASN A 313 3.65 7.53 -8.15
C ASN A 313 3.79 6.02 -8.28
N ALA A 314 5.04 5.56 -8.41
CA ALA A 314 5.35 4.15 -8.58
C ALA A 314 5.05 3.32 -7.31
N SER A 315 5.10 3.90 -6.10
CA SER A 315 4.76 3.20 -4.86
C SER A 315 3.28 2.81 -4.84
N PHE A 316 2.37 3.75 -5.09
CA PHE A 316 0.93 3.44 -5.14
C PHE A 316 0.57 2.57 -6.35
N GLY A 317 1.22 2.79 -7.49
CA GLY A 317 1.10 1.88 -8.64
C GLY A 317 1.52 0.46 -8.31
N GLY A 318 2.64 0.32 -7.61
CA GLY A 318 3.15 -0.98 -7.15
C GLY A 318 2.20 -1.69 -6.18
N LEU A 319 1.58 -0.95 -5.24
CA LEU A 319 0.59 -1.52 -4.32
C LEU A 319 -0.63 -2.08 -5.06
N ALA A 320 -1.10 -1.43 -6.13
CA ALA A 320 -2.19 -1.98 -6.92
C ALA A 320 -1.80 -3.29 -7.65
N VAL A 321 -0.54 -3.37 -8.11
CA VAL A 321 0.01 -4.61 -8.67
C VAL A 321 0.16 -5.69 -7.60
N ASP A 322 0.57 -5.33 -6.38
CA ASP A 322 0.61 -6.24 -5.22
C ASP A 322 -0.79 -6.83 -4.94
N ALA A 323 -1.83 -5.99 -4.93
CA ALA A 323 -3.21 -6.44 -4.74
C ALA A 323 -3.63 -7.46 -5.80
N LEU A 324 -3.32 -7.18 -7.07
CA LEU A 324 -3.60 -8.09 -8.17
C LEU A 324 -2.80 -9.39 -8.05
N ALA A 325 -1.51 -9.33 -7.68
CA ALA A 325 -0.68 -10.49 -7.46
C ALA A 325 -1.24 -11.42 -6.36
N VAL A 326 -1.72 -10.83 -5.25
CA VAL A 326 -2.38 -11.57 -4.16
C VAL A 326 -3.66 -12.24 -4.65
N ILE A 327 -4.52 -11.54 -5.39
CA ILE A 327 -5.77 -12.09 -5.93
C ILE A 327 -5.47 -13.21 -6.94
N ILE A 328 -4.50 -13.03 -7.83
CA ILE A 328 -4.09 -14.02 -8.83
C ILE A 328 -3.54 -15.27 -8.13
N SER A 329 -2.64 -15.10 -7.16
CA SER A 329 -2.07 -16.21 -6.39
C SER A 329 -3.15 -16.99 -5.63
N ALA A 330 -4.12 -16.29 -5.05
CA ALA A 330 -5.26 -16.91 -4.38
C ALA A 330 -6.18 -17.66 -5.37
N PHE A 331 -6.39 -17.12 -6.56
CA PHE A 331 -7.14 -17.81 -7.62
C PHE A 331 -6.43 -19.09 -8.06
N GLN A 332 -5.14 -19.04 -8.32
CA GLN A 332 -4.36 -20.23 -8.71
C GLN A 332 -4.33 -21.31 -7.62
N SER A 333 -4.15 -20.89 -6.35
CA SER A 333 -4.08 -21.85 -5.25
C SER A 333 -5.43 -22.49 -4.92
N SER A 334 -6.54 -21.75 -5.08
CA SER A 334 -7.90 -22.25 -4.78
C SER A 334 -8.59 -22.90 -5.98
N GLY A 335 -8.18 -22.57 -7.21
CA GLY A 335 -8.85 -22.96 -8.44
C GLY A 335 -10.26 -22.39 -8.58
N SER A 336 -10.63 -21.35 -7.79
CA SER A 336 -12.00 -20.87 -7.67
C SER A 336 -12.12 -19.36 -7.86
N MET A 337 -13.15 -18.95 -8.59
CA MET A 337 -13.58 -17.56 -8.72
C MET A 337 -14.70 -17.20 -7.74
N ASP A 338 -15.16 -18.14 -6.90
CA ASP A 338 -16.12 -17.84 -5.85
C ASP A 338 -15.53 -16.84 -4.86
N PRO A 339 -16.21 -15.71 -4.58
CA PRO A 339 -15.66 -14.63 -3.77
C PRO A 339 -15.26 -15.06 -2.34
N LYS A 340 -15.99 -16.01 -1.74
CA LYS A 340 -15.67 -16.46 -0.38
C LYS A 340 -14.50 -17.43 -0.34
N ILE A 341 -14.43 -18.34 -1.32
CA ILE A 341 -13.30 -19.27 -1.46
C ILE A 341 -12.02 -18.48 -1.76
N LEU A 342 -12.10 -17.53 -2.69
CA LEU A 342 -10.99 -16.65 -3.03
C LEU A 342 -10.54 -15.81 -1.81
N GLY A 343 -11.51 -15.25 -1.06
CA GLY A 343 -11.20 -14.50 0.15
C GLY A 343 -10.53 -15.36 1.22
N ALA A 344 -10.96 -16.60 1.42
CA ALA A 344 -10.30 -17.53 2.34
C ALA A 344 -8.87 -17.89 1.87
N ALA A 345 -8.65 -18.01 0.57
CA ALA A 345 -7.31 -18.25 0.02
C ALA A 345 -6.39 -17.04 0.26
N ILE A 346 -6.89 -15.81 0.12
CA ILE A 346 -6.14 -14.58 0.44
C ILE A 346 -5.74 -14.56 1.93
N ALA A 347 -6.63 -14.92 2.85
CA ALA A 347 -6.32 -14.97 4.28
C ALA A 347 -5.16 -15.92 4.64
N ASN A 348 -4.91 -16.93 3.81
CA ASN A 348 -3.85 -17.92 3.99
C ASN A 348 -2.65 -17.69 3.06
N ALA A 349 -2.66 -16.61 2.26
CA ALA A 349 -1.56 -16.31 1.36
C ALA A 349 -0.28 -16.01 2.14
N ASP A 350 0.83 -16.62 1.72
CA ASP A 350 2.13 -16.47 2.37
C ASP A 350 3.22 -16.30 1.31
N GLY A 351 4.09 -15.31 1.50
CA GLY A 351 5.22 -15.03 0.63
C GLY A 351 4.84 -14.68 -0.81
N VAL A 352 3.65 -14.10 -1.04
CA VAL A 352 3.23 -13.68 -2.39
C VAL A 352 4.18 -12.60 -2.90
N GLU A 353 4.78 -12.86 -4.04
CA GLU A 353 5.68 -11.91 -4.68
C GLU A 353 4.90 -10.75 -5.31
N GLY A 354 5.12 -9.55 -4.79
CA GLY A 354 4.54 -8.30 -5.29
C GLY A 354 5.55 -7.40 -5.97
N ALA A 355 5.09 -6.27 -6.51
CA ALA A 355 5.93 -5.25 -7.12
C ALA A 355 6.69 -4.43 -6.08
N THR A 356 6.07 -4.14 -4.93
CA THR A 356 6.72 -3.37 -3.85
C THR A 356 7.55 -4.23 -2.92
N SER A 357 7.06 -5.43 -2.58
CA SER A 357 7.71 -6.42 -1.72
C SER A 357 6.93 -7.73 -1.74
N ASN A 358 7.41 -8.74 -1.00
CA ASN A 358 6.60 -9.92 -0.71
C ASN A 358 5.56 -9.61 0.38
N LEU A 359 4.39 -10.23 0.28
CA LEU A 359 3.27 -10.07 1.20
C LEU A 359 2.87 -11.41 1.80
N SER A 360 2.62 -11.42 3.12
CA SER A 360 2.12 -12.58 3.85
C SER A 360 0.94 -12.20 4.73
N TYR A 361 -0.19 -12.88 4.55
CA TYR A 361 -1.41 -12.70 5.36
C TYR A 361 -1.62 -13.83 6.37
N SER A 362 -0.92 -14.94 6.19
CA SER A 362 -1.04 -16.11 7.07
C SER A 362 -0.74 -15.74 8.53
N GLY A 363 -1.70 -16.01 9.42
CA GLY A 363 -1.60 -15.64 10.83
C GLY A 363 -1.85 -14.18 11.16
N ALA A 364 -2.10 -13.32 10.16
CA ALA A 364 -2.44 -11.92 10.33
C ALA A 364 -3.96 -11.68 10.26
N ASN A 365 -4.45 -10.59 10.84
CA ASN A 365 -5.86 -10.22 10.79
C ASN A 365 -6.17 -9.29 9.60
N GLY A 366 -5.62 -9.59 8.41
CA GLY A 366 -5.90 -8.84 7.19
C GLY A 366 -4.92 -7.70 6.87
N ALA A 367 -3.97 -7.36 7.76
CA ALA A 367 -2.84 -6.50 7.43
C ALA A 367 -1.64 -7.39 7.05
N PRO A 368 -0.97 -7.17 5.91
CA PRO A 368 0.12 -8.05 5.50
C PRO A 368 1.38 -7.79 6.30
N SER A 369 2.16 -8.84 6.56
CA SER A 369 3.56 -8.68 6.94
C SER A 369 4.37 -8.30 5.69
N LYS A 370 4.99 -7.14 5.72
CA LYS A 370 5.86 -6.61 4.67
C LYS A 370 6.83 -5.57 5.23
N PRO A 371 7.98 -5.34 4.57
CA PRO A 371 8.94 -4.33 5.03
C PRO A 371 8.40 -2.91 4.89
N VAL A 372 8.89 -2.02 5.76
CA VAL A 372 8.72 -0.56 5.65
C VAL A 372 10.03 0.02 5.15
N PHE A 373 9.99 0.72 4.05
CA PHE A 373 11.15 1.45 3.54
C PHE A 373 11.22 2.82 4.20
N VAL A 374 12.42 3.29 4.48
CA VAL A 374 12.67 4.66 4.91
C VAL A 374 13.51 5.33 3.83
N HIS A 375 12.97 6.37 3.23
CA HIS A 375 13.70 7.19 2.28
C HIS A 375 14.27 8.43 2.96
N ARG A 376 15.34 8.96 2.37
CA ARG A 376 15.84 10.31 2.62
C ARG A 376 15.72 11.11 1.33
N VAL A 377 15.29 12.34 1.43
CA VAL A 377 15.29 13.28 0.30
C VAL A 377 16.71 13.81 0.09
N VAL A 378 17.29 13.56 -1.08
CA VAL A 378 18.62 14.03 -1.47
C VAL A 378 18.53 14.56 -2.90
N ASP A 379 18.87 15.82 -3.10
CA ASP A 379 18.78 16.51 -4.39
C ASP A 379 17.39 16.42 -5.02
N GLY A 380 16.33 16.49 -4.19
CA GLY A 380 14.94 16.39 -4.62
C GLY A 380 14.49 15.00 -5.07
N ALA A 381 15.25 13.96 -4.75
CA ALA A 381 14.95 12.57 -5.13
C ALA A 381 14.99 11.62 -3.91
N PRO A 382 14.30 10.48 -3.96
CA PRO A 382 14.36 9.46 -2.92
C PRO A 382 15.71 8.73 -2.92
N THR A 383 16.32 8.62 -1.75
CA THR A 383 17.46 7.74 -1.50
C THR A 383 17.11 6.78 -0.37
N LEU A 384 17.38 5.49 -0.55
CA LEU A 384 17.11 4.50 0.49
C LEU A 384 17.99 4.74 1.71
N ALA A 385 17.36 5.03 2.85
CA ALA A 385 18.04 5.18 4.14
C ALA A 385 18.02 3.88 4.94
N ALA A 386 16.91 3.13 4.91
CA ALA A 386 16.76 1.84 5.59
C ALA A 386 15.59 1.01 5.01
N THR A 387 15.64 -0.30 5.27
CA THR A 387 14.50 -1.22 5.15
C THR A 387 14.31 -1.86 6.52
N ILE A 388 13.13 -1.67 7.12
CA ILE A 388 12.78 -2.14 8.47
C ILE A 388 11.75 -3.28 8.34
N GLN A 389 12.06 -4.40 8.99
CA GLN A 389 11.17 -5.55 9.10
C GLN A 389 10.32 -5.48 10.36
#